data_a6ae0f0cfae17aa3819a4f217df07025
#
_entry.id   a6ae0f0cfae17aa3819a4f217df07025
#
_cell.length_a   1.000
_cell.length_b   1.000
_cell.length_c   1.000
_cell.angle_alpha   90.00
_cell.angle_beta   90.00
_cell.angle_gamma   90.00
#
_symmetry.space_group_name_H-M   'P 1'
#
loop_
_entity.id
_entity.type
_entity.pdbx_description
1 polymer ?
#
loop_
_entity_poly.entity_id
_entity_poly.type
_entity_poly.pdbx_seq_one_letter_code
_entity_poly.pdbx_strand_id
1 'polypeptide(L)'
;MSAEKKTERLFSLDLLRGLDMVLLAVIGPLVRGADQAWGLPKPVMAQFRHAWAGFSLWDIIMPMFIFMCGAAIPLALERRMRDGRPTGAFWRHVAWRFALLWVLGMMAQGRILTLDPMQISPYNNTLQTIAAGYLITALLMLTRSRIVLIAAPILLFAGYGILLACFGDYTETGNFAYLAEMAVLKRIVPEGSKAFQVGGYTWFLTTMMFGFMSLCGFHCTAIIRSALDTRRKTAALLALGGGLLGLGWLLALRVPVIKPIFTVSFTAQAMGWCVLAWTVLYLITDVCRLRRGLSVVILYGQFALTAYLCHTVFHPAVNRTAEILAQGLPRIFGETAQPFTLACVAGLVITGIVWVRSRMKNETIREQGMGNGGQEEGNGRDGARPSQPSTVDA
;
A
#
# COMPACT_ATOMS: atom_id res chain seq x y z
N MET A 1 2.81 -7.63 -36.56
CA MET A 1 2.83 -8.41 -35.29
C MET A 1 3.63 -7.63 -34.26
N SER A 2 2.96 -6.89 -33.41
CA SER A 2 3.60 -6.13 -32.31
C SER A 2 3.87 -7.11 -31.16
N ALA A 3 5.13 -7.35 -30.87
CA ALA A 3 5.53 -8.17 -29.72
C ALA A 3 4.92 -7.58 -28.46
N GLU A 4 4.04 -8.31 -27.83
CA GLU A 4 3.42 -7.98 -26.55
C GLU A 4 4.54 -7.78 -25.52
N LYS A 5 4.86 -6.53 -25.21
CA LYS A 5 5.85 -6.16 -24.20
C LYS A 5 5.36 -6.73 -22.87
N LYS A 6 5.81 -7.95 -22.54
CA LYS A 6 5.62 -8.56 -21.23
C LYS A 6 6.07 -7.53 -20.20
N THR A 7 5.11 -6.95 -19.48
CA THR A 7 5.42 -5.92 -18.47
C THR A 7 6.25 -6.60 -17.39
N GLU A 8 7.54 -6.28 -17.32
CA GLU A 8 8.42 -6.84 -16.31
C GLU A 8 7.90 -6.51 -14.92
N ARG A 9 7.79 -7.54 -14.11
CA ARG A 9 7.37 -7.42 -12.72
C ARG A 9 8.51 -6.74 -11.95
N LEU A 10 8.20 -5.63 -11.27
CA LEU A 10 9.16 -4.93 -10.41
C LEU A 10 9.24 -5.66 -9.05
N PHE A 11 10.31 -6.42 -8.86
CA PHE A 11 10.54 -7.15 -7.60
C PHE A 11 10.78 -6.20 -6.43
N SER A 12 11.42 -5.07 -6.66
CA SER A 12 11.62 -4.02 -5.66
C SER A 12 10.32 -3.49 -5.07
N LEU A 13 9.26 -3.36 -5.88
CA LEU A 13 7.96 -2.91 -5.41
C LEU A 13 7.28 -3.98 -4.51
N ASP A 14 7.38 -5.26 -4.89
CA ASP A 14 6.87 -6.36 -4.07
C ASP A 14 7.67 -6.48 -2.76
N LEU A 15 9.00 -6.30 -2.82
CA LEU A 15 9.85 -6.31 -1.63
C LEU A 15 9.53 -5.14 -0.69
N LEU A 16 9.38 -3.92 -1.21
CA LEU A 16 9.02 -2.74 -0.42
C LEU A 16 7.68 -2.96 0.31
N ARG A 17 6.68 -3.49 -0.41
CA ARG A 17 5.38 -3.86 0.17
C ARG A 17 5.52 -4.91 1.26
N GLY A 18 6.39 -5.90 1.02
CA GLY A 18 6.64 -6.97 1.98
C GLY A 18 7.32 -6.46 3.25
N LEU A 19 8.31 -5.59 3.12
CA LEU A 19 8.97 -4.96 4.28
C LEU A 19 8.00 -4.15 5.11
N ASP A 20 7.14 -3.36 4.48
CA ASP A 20 6.12 -2.56 5.15
C ASP A 20 5.10 -3.44 5.89
N MET A 21 4.67 -4.55 5.26
CA MET A 21 3.79 -5.52 5.91
C MET A 21 4.45 -6.29 7.06
N VAL A 22 5.70 -6.69 6.91
CA VAL A 22 6.45 -7.35 7.99
C VAL A 22 6.66 -6.38 9.15
N LEU A 23 6.96 -5.11 8.86
CA LEU A 23 7.07 -4.07 9.89
C LEU A 23 5.75 -3.91 10.66
N LEU A 24 4.63 -3.83 9.95
CA LEU A 24 3.30 -3.64 10.54
C LEU A 24 2.82 -4.88 11.30
N ALA A 25 2.82 -6.05 10.65
CA ALA A 25 2.12 -7.24 11.13
C ALA A 25 2.98 -8.17 12.01
N VAL A 26 4.31 -8.03 11.96
CA VAL A 26 5.24 -8.89 12.70
C VAL A 26 6.11 -8.06 13.64
N ILE A 27 6.95 -7.15 13.12
CA ILE A 27 7.94 -6.43 13.92
C ILE A 27 7.28 -5.53 14.97
N GLY A 28 6.24 -4.79 14.61
CA GLY A 28 5.54 -3.91 15.56
C GLY A 28 4.93 -4.65 16.74
N PRO A 29 4.17 -5.74 16.55
CA PRO A 29 3.71 -6.60 17.64
C PRO A 29 4.85 -7.17 18.48
N LEU A 30 5.94 -7.64 17.85
CA LEU A 30 7.12 -8.16 18.56
C LEU A 30 7.77 -7.11 19.46
N VAL A 31 7.97 -5.90 18.95
CA VAL A 31 8.57 -4.80 19.74
C VAL A 31 7.65 -4.42 20.91
N ARG A 32 6.34 -4.33 20.70
CA ARG A 32 5.38 -4.08 21.79
C ARG A 32 5.35 -5.22 22.81
N GLY A 33 5.41 -6.46 22.36
CA GLY A 33 5.50 -7.63 23.24
C GLY A 33 6.79 -7.65 24.06
N ALA A 34 7.91 -7.28 23.45
CA ALA A 34 9.20 -7.15 24.13
C ALA A 34 9.20 -6.00 25.16
N ASP A 35 8.57 -4.87 24.83
CA ASP A 35 8.41 -3.73 25.75
C ASP A 35 7.58 -4.15 26.99
N GLN A 36 6.50 -4.88 26.78
CA GLN A 36 5.66 -5.39 27.86
C GLN A 36 6.38 -6.43 28.73
N ALA A 37 7.23 -7.26 28.11
CA ALA A 37 7.94 -8.33 28.79
C ALA A 37 9.16 -7.80 29.61
N TRP A 38 9.94 -6.90 29.03
CA TRP A 38 11.26 -6.52 29.58
C TRP A 38 11.49 -5.01 29.75
N GLY A 39 10.60 -4.17 29.26
CA GLY A 39 10.76 -2.73 29.28
C GLY A 39 11.87 -2.27 28.35
N LEU A 40 11.53 -1.91 27.11
CA LEU A 40 12.53 -1.45 26.13
C LEU A 40 12.96 0.00 26.39
N PRO A 41 14.19 0.38 25.97
CA PRO A 41 14.68 1.76 26.10
C PRO A 41 13.71 2.75 25.43
N LYS A 42 13.45 3.88 26.10
CA LYS A 42 12.55 4.95 25.61
C LYS A 42 12.84 5.38 24.17
N PRO A 43 14.11 5.56 23.71
CA PRO A 43 14.40 5.93 22.32
C PRO A 43 13.93 4.88 21.30
N VAL A 44 13.99 3.58 21.63
CA VAL A 44 13.50 2.50 20.76
C VAL A 44 11.99 2.58 20.68
N MET A 45 11.30 2.68 21.82
CA MET A 45 9.84 2.75 21.85
C MET A 45 9.29 4.01 21.17
N ALA A 46 10.02 5.12 21.20
CA ALA A 46 9.67 6.33 20.50
C ALA A 46 9.55 6.11 18.98
N GLN A 47 10.30 5.16 18.40
CA GLN A 47 10.22 4.83 16.97
C GLN A 47 8.97 3.98 16.61
N PHE A 48 8.30 3.38 17.59
CA PHE A 48 7.12 2.51 17.42
C PHE A 48 5.83 3.11 18.02
N ARG A 49 5.85 4.36 18.41
CA ARG A 49 4.69 5.11 18.92
C ARG A 49 4.40 6.32 18.04
N HIS A 50 3.14 6.69 17.99
CA HIS A 50 2.72 7.95 17.38
C HIS A 50 2.75 9.06 18.44
N ALA A 51 3.58 10.08 18.21
CA ALA A 51 3.48 11.36 18.91
C ALA A 51 2.63 12.32 18.06
N TRP A 52 2.05 13.37 18.69
CA TRP A 52 1.37 14.41 17.91
C TRP A 52 2.33 15.08 16.93
N ALA A 53 3.48 15.54 17.40
CA ALA A 53 4.51 16.16 16.59
C ALA A 53 5.82 15.33 16.64
N GLY A 54 6.52 15.30 15.50
CA GLY A 54 7.75 14.53 15.29
C GLY A 54 7.60 13.50 14.17
N PHE A 55 8.69 12.80 13.88
CA PHE A 55 8.74 11.75 12.86
C PHE A 55 9.33 10.48 13.47
N SER A 56 8.60 9.40 13.43
CA SER A 56 9.06 8.08 13.88
C SER A 56 9.08 7.07 12.73
N LEU A 57 9.80 5.98 12.92
CA LEU A 57 9.80 4.87 11.94
C LEU A 57 8.37 4.33 11.69
N TRP A 58 7.55 4.30 12.75
CA TRP A 58 6.17 3.82 12.65
C TRP A 58 5.27 4.73 11.81
N ASP A 59 5.65 6.00 11.66
CA ASP A 59 4.87 6.97 10.92
C ASP A 59 4.94 6.81 9.40
N ILE A 60 5.98 6.11 8.90
CA ILE A 60 6.18 5.93 7.46
C ILE A 60 5.26 4.86 6.84
N ILE A 61 4.74 3.93 7.64
CA ILE A 61 3.97 2.76 7.16
C ILE A 61 2.79 3.18 6.27
N MET A 62 1.91 4.04 6.77
CA MET A 62 0.74 4.47 6.02
C MET A 62 1.08 5.27 4.76
N PRO A 63 1.97 6.29 4.78
CA PRO A 63 2.47 6.96 3.58
C PRO A 63 3.06 6.01 2.55
N MET A 64 3.83 5.00 2.99
CA MET A 64 4.46 4.01 2.12
C MET A 64 3.42 3.16 1.38
N PHE A 65 2.32 2.73 2.04
CA PHE A 65 1.23 2.03 1.37
C PHE A 65 0.56 2.87 0.29
N ILE A 66 0.30 4.15 0.56
CA ILE A 66 -0.32 5.06 -0.42
C ILE A 66 0.63 5.26 -1.60
N PHE A 67 1.91 5.49 -1.34
CA PHE A 67 2.97 5.62 -2.34
C PHE A 67 3.05 4.38 -3.24
N MET A 68 3.13 3.18 -2.65
CA MET A 68 3.21 1.91 -3.39
C MET A 68 1.94 1.63 -4.19
N CYS A 69 0.79 2.05 -3.70
CA CYS A 69 -0.46 1.96 -4.46
C CYS A 69 -0.38 2.80 -5.74
N GLY A 70 0.09 4.05 -5.63
CA GLY A 70 0.33 4.93 -6.77
C GLY A 70 1.36 4.37 -7.74
N ALA A 71 2.46 3.81 -7.22
CA ALA A 71 3.49 3.16 -8.02
C ALA A 71 2.96 1.95 -8.84
N ALA A 72 1.93 1.27 -8.35
CA ALA A 72 1.33 0.15 -9.06
C ALA A 72 0.35 0.55 -10.16
N ILE A 73 -0.17 1.79 -10.17
CA ILE A 73 -1.20 2.26 -11.11
C ILE A 73 -0.76 2.13 -12.57
N PRO A 74 0.42 2.62 -13.01
CA PRO A 74 0.86 2.47 -14.41
C PRO A 74 0.94 0.99 -14.81
N LEU A 75 1.42 0.13 -13.92
CA LEU A 75 1.58 -1.29 -14.19
C LEU A 75 0.25 -2.04 -14.33
N ALA A 76 -0.77 -1.61 -13.60
CA ALA A 76 -2.07 -2.27 -13.57
C ALA A 76 -3.06 -1.69 -14.57
N LEU A 77 -3.13 -0.37 -14.76
CA LEU A 77 -4.17 0.29 -15.52
C LEU A 77 -3.83 0.51 -16.98
N GLU A 78 -2.56 0.70 -17.35
CA GLU A 78 -2.17 0.85 -18.77
C GLU A 78 -2.61 -0.33 -19.63
N ARG A 79 -2.55 -1.55 -19.11
CA ARG A 79 -3.02 -2.76 -19.79
C ARG A 79 -4.52 -2.77 -20.09
N ARG A 80 -5.30 -1.92 -19.41
CA ARG A 80 -6.76 -1.80 -19.55
C ARG A 80 -7.18 -0.59 -20.38
N MET A 81 -6.19 0.06 -20.99
CA MET A 81 -6.39 1.15 -21.93
C MET A 81 -6.17 0.62 -23.36
N ARG A 82 -7.03 1.03 -24.28
CA ARG A 82 -6.88 0.73 -25.73
C ARG A 82 -6.67 2.05 -26.45
N ASP A 83 -5.59 2.15 -27.24
CA ASP A 83 -5.20 3.38 -27.94
C ASP A 83 -5.15 4.59 -26.99
N GLY A 84 -4.74 4.30 -25.75
CA GLY A 84 -4.68 5.23 -24.63
C GLY A 84 -6.04 5.73 -24.13
N ARG A 85 -7.18 5.17 -24.52
CA ARG A 85 -8.51 5.47 -23.96
C ARG A 85 -8.91 4.43 -22.92
N PRO A 86 -9.61 4.83 -21.84
CA PRO A 86 -10.09 3.90 -20.85
C PRO A 86 -11.17 3.01 -21.45
N THR A 87 -11.08 1.71 -21.23
CA THR A 87 -12.08 0.73 -21.60
C THR A 87 -13.11 0.50 -20.49
N GLY A 88 -14.22 -0.17 -20.76
CA GLY A 88 -15.15 -0.61 -19.71
C GLY A 88 -14.45 -1.46 -18.62
N ALA A 89 -13.44 -2.25 -19.01
CA ALA A 89 -12.63 -3.02 -18.08
C ALA A 89 -11.77 -2.12 -17.16
N PHE A 90 -11.30 -0.97 -17.65
CA PHE A 90 -10.60 0.04 -16.83
C PHE A 90 -11.54 0.57 -15.73
N TRP A 91 -12.73 1.06 -16.09
CA TRP A 91 -13.68 1.64 -15.14
C TRP A 91 -14.17 0.63 -14.13
N ARG A 92 -14.51 -0.59 -14.57
CA ARG A 92 -14.91 -1.68 -13.69
C ARG A 92 -13.80 -2.00 -12.68
N HIS A 93 -12.55 -2.03 -13.11
CA HIS A 93 -11.42 -2.29 -12.20
C HIS A 93 -11.19 -1.16 -11.20
N VAL A 94 -11.27 0.10 -11.63
CA VAL A 94 -11.12 1.27 -10.75
C VAL A 94 -12.24 1.30 -9.72
N ALA A 95 -13.49 1.17 -10.16
CA ALA A 95 -14.66 1.19 -9.27
C ALA A 95 -14.64 0.02 -8.29
N TRP A 96 -14.35 -1.21 -8.77
CA TRP A 96 -14.28 -2.39 -7.90
C TRP A 96 -13.16 -2.27 -6.86
N ARG A 97 -11.98 -1.83 -7.27
CA ARG A 97 -10.85 -1.67 -6.35
C ARG A 97 -11.13 -0.59 -5.30
N PHE A 98 -11.70 0.53 -5.71
CA PHE A 98 -12.11 1.60 -4.80
C PHE A 98 -13.13 1.08 -3.78
N ALA A 99 -14.23 0.48 -4.26
CA ALA A 99 -15.30 -0.04 -3.40
C ALA A 99 -14.79 -1.12 -2.45
N LEU A 100 -13.97 -2.06 -2.94
CA LEU A 100 -13.38 -3.12 -2.12
C LEU A 100 -12.52 -2.55 -0.99
N LEU A 101 -11.61 -1.63 -1.31
CA LEU A 101 -10.73 -1.01 -0.30
C LEU A 101 -11.54 -0.16 0.71
N TRP A 102 -12.60 0.51 0.23
CA TRP A 102 -13.46 1.31 1.09
C TRP A 102 -14.22 0.44 2.09
N VAL A 103 -14.88 -0.61 1.60
CA VAL A 103 -15.62 -1.57 2.45
C VAL A 103 -14.70 -2.29 3.43
N LEU A 104 -13.54 -2.78 2.97
CA LEU A 104 -12.56 -3.42 3.86
C LEU A 104 -12.01 -2.45 4.91
N GLY A 105 -11.85 -1.17 4.57
CA GLY A 105 -11.51 -0.12 5.52
C GLY A 105 -12.58 0.09 6.59
N MET A 106 -13.85 0.10 6.20
CA MET A 106 -14.97 0.14 7.15
C MET A 106 -15.01 -1.12 8.04
N MET A 107 -14.77 -2.30 7.47
CA MET A 107 -14.67 -3.56 8.24
C MET A 107 -13.53 -3.52 9.25
N ALA A 108 -12.40 -2.92 8.92
CA ALA A 108 -11.25 -2.79 9.82
C ALA A 108 -11.54 -1.92 11.06
N GLN A 109 -12.57 -1.09 11.02
CA GLN A 109 -13.07 -0.36 12.19
C GLN A 109 -13.86 -1.26 13.16
N GLY A 110 -14.26 -2.47 12.73
CA GLY A 110 -14.89 -3.51 13.55
C GLY A 110 -16.37 -3.29 13.88
N ARG A 111 -17.07 -2.36 13.20
CA ARG A 111 -18.44 -1.97 13.59
C ARG A 111 -19.44 -1.89 12.43
N ILE A 112 -19.04 -2.27 11.22
CA ILE A 112 -19.91 -2.13 10.04
C ILE A 112 -21.23 -2.93 10.16
N LEU A 113 -21.20 -4.07 10.85
CA LEU A 113 -22.37 -4.94 11.01
C LEU A 113 -23.23 -4.59 12.21
N THR A 114 -22.91 -3.57 12.98
CA THR A 114 -23.80 -3.09 14.04
C THR A 114 -25.05 -2.45 13.46
N LEU A 115 -25.00 -2.00 12.20
CA LEU A 115 -26.06 -1.26 11.50
C LEU A 115 -26.53 -0.03 12.27
N ASP A 116 -25.71 0.44 13.21
CA ASP A 116 -25.96 1.63 14.03
C ASP A 116 -25.16 2.81 13.47
N PRO A 117 -25.81 3.83 12.89
CA PRO A 117 -25.14 5.00 12.35
C PRO A 117 -24.26 5.74 13.36
N MET A 118 -24.56 5.61 14.66
CA MET A 118 -23.76 6.21 15.74
C MET A 118 -22.39 5.56 15.92
N GLN A 119 -22.21 4.33 15.44
CA GLN A 119 -20.97 3.55 15.59
C GLN A 119 -20.09 3.58 14.35
N ILE A 120 -20.63 3.95 13.19
CA ILE A 120 -19.95 3.85 11.90
C ILE A 120 -19.26 5.18 11.58
N SER A 121 -17.95 5.11 11.28
CA SER A 121 -17.22 6.23 10.69
C SER A 121 -17.11 6.04 9.17
N PRO A 122 -17.61 6.95 8.35
CA PRO A 122 -17.63 6.76 6.89
C PRO A 122 -16.25 6.82 6.27
N TYR A 123 -15.32 7.56 6.87
CA TYR A 123 -13.94 7.70 6.42
C TYR A 123 -13.00 7.83 7.63
N ASN A 124 -12.36 6.74 8.00
CA ASN A 124 -11.44 6.69 9.16
C ASN A 124 -10.54 5.44 9.10
N ASN A 125 -9.91 5.15 7.94
CA ASN A 125 -9.01 3.99 7.86
C ASN A 125 -7.97 4.12 6.73
N THR A 126 -6.81 3.52 6.94
CA THR A 126 -5.70 3.48 5.96
C THR A 126 -6.11 2.90 4.60
N LEU A 127 -6.97 1.87 4.54
CA LEU A 127 -7.42 1.31 3.26
C LEU A 127 -8.28 2.31 2.48
N GLN A 128 -9.06 3.13 3.17
CA GLN A 128 -9.86 4.18 2.54
C GLN A 128 -8.97 5.32 2.00
N THR A 129 -7.89 5.68 2.72
CA THR A 129 -6.94 6.68 2.21
C THR A 129 -6.18 6.18 0.99
N ILE A 130 -5.83 4.88 0.96
CA ILE A 130 -5.26 4.23 -0.23
C ILE A 130 -6.26 4.29 -1.38
N ALA A 131 -7.55 4.02 -1.13
CA ALA A 131 -8.60 4.09 -2.16
C ALA A 131 -8.75 5.52 -2.71
N ALA A 132 -8.74 6.54 -1.85
CA ALA A 132 -8.84 7.94 -2.25
C ALA A 132 -7.64 8.39 -3.09
N GLY A 133 -6.41 8.14 -2.62
CA GLY A 133 -5.18 8.43 -3.38
C GLY A 133 -5.11 7.69 -4.72
N TYR A 134 -5.55 6.41 -4.74
CA TYR A 134 -5.67 5.60 -5.95
C TYR A 134 -6.64 6.23 -6.95
N LEU A 135 -7.83 6.64 -6.50
CA LEU A 135 -8.84 7.23 -7.37
C LEU A 135 -8.35 8.53 -8.01
N ILE A 136 -7.78 9.44 -7.20
CA ILE A 136 -7.21 10.71 -7.69
C ILE A 136 -6.16 10.43 -8.77
N THR A 137 -5.20 9.54 -8.50
CA THR A 137 -4.12 9.24 -9.44
C THR A 137 -4.64 8.55 -10.70
N ALA A 138 -5.61 7.62 -10.59
CA ALA A 138 -6.22 6.96 -11.73
C ALA A 138 -6.97 7.93 -12.64
N LEU A 139 -7.68 8.91 -12.07
CA LEU A 139 -8.37 9.95 -12.84
C LEU A 139 -7.39 10.91 -13.51
N LEU A 140 -6.34 11.35 -12.81
CA LEU A 140 -5.32 12.23 -13.38
C LEU A 140 -4.53 11.55 -14.52
N MET A 141 -4.29 10.23 -14.41
CA MET A 141 -3.67 9.46 -15.49
C MET A 141 -4.45 9.55 -16.83
N LEU A 142 -5.78 9.73 -16.79
CA LEU A 142 -6.63 9.86 -17.99
C LEU A 142 -6.43 11.16 -18.74
N THR A 143 -5.93 12.21 -18.09
CA THR A 143 -5.73 13.53 -18.72
C THR A 143 -4.68 13.49 -19.81
N ARG A 144 -3.77 12.51 -19.79
CA ARG A 144 -2.64 12.36 -20.73
C ARG A 144 -1.73 13.61 -20.89
N SER A 145 -2.08 14.70 -20.23
CA SER A 145 -1.30 15.91 -20.24
C SER A 145 -0.14 15.79 -19.27
N ARG A 146 1.09 15.84 -19.77
CA ARG A 146 2.29 15.84 -18.93
C ARG A 146 2.31 17.04 -17.98
N ILE A 147 1.79 18.18 -18.44
CA ILE A 147 1.71 19.40 -17.62
C ILE A 147 0.78 19.15 -16.43
N VAL A 148 -0.42 18.60 -16.66
CA VAL A 148 -1.36 18.31 -15.57
C VAL A 148 -0.79 17.28 -14.61
N LEU A 149 -0.16 16.22 -15.11
CA LEU A 149 0.45 15.18 -14.26
C LEU A 149 1.59 15.71 -13.38
N ILE A 150 2.36 16.70 -13.86
CA ILE A 150 3.43 17.32 -13.07
C ILE A 150 2.87 18.41 -12.15
N ALA A 151 1.90 19.20 -12.60
CA ALA A 151 1.33 20.29 -11.82
C ALA A 151 0.42 19.78 -10.69
N ALA A 152 -0.33 18.69 -10.90
CA ALA A 152 -1.29 18.19 -9.93
C ALA A 152 -0.66 17.87 -8.55
N PRO A 153 0.45 17.12 -8.42
CA PRO A 153 1.06 16.88 -7.11
C PRO A 153 1.53 18.19 -6.46
N ILE A 154 2.07 19.14 -7.23
CA ILE A 154 2.51 20.44 -6.72
C ILE A 154 1.32 21.23 -6.18
N LEU A 155 0.21 21.28 -6.92
CA LEU A 155 -1.01 22.01 -6.53
C LEU A 155 -1.67 21.37 -5.31
N LEU A 156 -1.73 20.03 -5.24
CA LEU A 156 -2.28 19.33 -4.07
C LEU A 156 -1.43 19.60 -2.82
N PHE A 157 -0.11 19.51 -2.94
CA PHE A 157 0.82 19.74 -1.85
C PHE A 157 0.83 21.19 -1.37
N ALA A 158 1.03 22.14 -2.28
CA ALA A 158 1.09 23.57 -1.96
C ALA A 158 -0.29 24.09 -1.51
N GLY A 159 -1.36 23.71 -2.20
CA GLY A 159 -2.72 24.11 -1.86
C GLY A 159 -3.11 23.68 -0.46
N TYR A 160 -2.84 22.42 -0.09
CA TYR A 160 -3.08 21.95 1.26
C TYR A 160 -2.24 22.71 2.31
N GLY A 161 -0.96 22.92 2.03
CA GLY A 161 -0.07 23.68 2.92
C GLY A 161 -0.53 25.12 3.14
N ILE A 162 -0.98 25.80 2.08
CA ILE A 162 -1.54 27.16 2.16
C ILE A 162 -2.82 27.15 3.01
N LEU A 163 -3.73 26.20 2.77
CA LEU A 163 -4.97 26.10 3.55
C LEU A 163 -4.69 25.92 5.05
N LEU A 164 -3.77 25.04 5.42
CA LEU A 164 -3.40 24.86 6.83
C LEU A 164 -2.73 26.10 7.43
N ALA A 165 -1.87 26.77 6.66
CA ALA A 165 -1.16 27.96 7.16
C ALA A 165 -2.04 29.19 7.29
N CYS A 166 -3.08 29.35 6.45
CA CYS A 166 -3.92 30.55 6.40
C CYS A 166 -5.16 30.48 7.30
N PHE A 167 -5.69 29.27 7.57
CA PHE A 167 -7.03 29.13 8.16
C PHE A 167 -7.08 28.37 9.48
N GLY A 168 -5.96 28.24 10.18
CA GLY A 168 -5.93 27.55 11.47
C GLY A 168 -4.56 27.58 12.13
N ASP A 169 -4.44 26.84 13.19
CA ASP A 169 -3.17 26.57 13.86
C ASP A 169 -2.73 25.11 13.65
N TYR A 170 -1.72 24.64 14.37
CA TYR A 170 -1.24 23.25 14.30
C TYR A 170 -1.60 22.43 15.55
N THR A 171 -2.61 22.85 16.31
CA THR A 171 -3.15 22.09 17.45
C THR A 171 -4.09 20.99 16.97
N GLU A 172 -4.45 20.05 17.85
CA GLU A 172 -5.32 18.91 17.52
C GLU A 172 -6.70 19.33 17.03
N THR A 173 -7.25 20.42 17.55
CA THR A 173 -8.63 20.88 17.28
C THR A 173 -8.71 22.23 16.58
N GLY A 174 -7.64 23.02 16.56
CA GLY A 174 -7.60 24.34 15.93
C GLY A 174 -7.09 24.34 14.50
N ASN A 175 -6.58 23.22 13.99
CA ASN A 175 -6.10 23.15 12.62
C ASN A 175 -7.26 23.12 11.59
N PHE A 176 -7.02 23.70 10.41
CA PHE A 176 -8.06 23.82 9.38
C PHE A 176 -8.55 22.46 8.85
N ALA A 177 -7.69 21.44 8.82
CA ALA A 177 -8.10 20.10 8.39
C ALA A 177 -9.13 19.50 9.37
N TYR A 178 -8.97 19.71 10.69
CA TYR A 178 -9.95 19.30 11.70
C TYR A 178 -11.24 20.08 11.58
N LEU A 179 -11.18 21.40 11.39
CA LEU A 179 -12.37 22.23 11.21
C LEU A 179 -13.17 21.81 9.97
N ALA A 180 -12.50 21.55 8.86
CA ALA A 180 -13.10 21.01 7.64
C ALA A 180 -13.70 19.61 7.86
N GLU A 181 -13.00 18.72 8.58
CA GLU A 181 -13.49 17.39 8.95
C GLU A 181 -14.80 17.48 9.73
N MET A 182 -14.83 18.30 10.78
CA MET A 182 -16.03 18.51 11.60
C MET A 182 -17.18 19.12 10.79
N ALA A 183 -16.90 20.06 9.89
CA ALA A 183 -17.93 20.66 9.04
C ALA A 183 -18.56 19.64 8.06
N VAL A 184 -17.78 18.69 7.55
CA VAL A 184 -18.28 17.60 6.71
C VAL A 184 -19.06 16.59 7.55
N LEU A 185 -18.48 16.12 8.66
CA LEU A 185 -19.11 15.11 9.53
C LEU A 185 -20.47 15.55 10.04
N LYS A 186 -20.62 16.81 10.47
CA LYS A 186 -21.91 17.38 10.91
C LYS A 186 -23.03 17.29 9.86
N ARG A 187 -22.68 17.11 8.57
CA ARG A 187 -23.66 17.01 7.48
C ARG A 187 -24.02 15.57 7.10
N ILE A 188 -23.15 14.61 7.41
CA ILE A 188 -23.28 13.23 6.90
C ILE A 188 -23.50 12.18 7.99
N VAL A 189 -23.22 12.52 9.27
CA VAL A 189 -23.42 11.60 10.39
C VAL A 189 -24.21 12.29 11.51
N PRO A 190 -24.99 11.51 12.31
CA PRO A 190 -25.73 12.05 13.47
C PRO A 190 -24.77 12.66 14.50
N GLU A 191 -25.23 13.71 15.19
CA GLU A 191 -24.51 14.31 16.31
C GLU A 191 -24.25 13.26 17.41
N GLY A 192 -23.06 13.31 18.04
CA GLY A 192 -22.66 12.33 19.04
C GLY A 192 -22.14 11.00 18.47
N SER A 193 -22.13 10.82 17.13
CA SER A 193 -21.55 9.65 16.50
C SER A 193 -20.07 9.49 16.85
N LYS A 194 -19.59 8.25 16.91
CA LYS A 194 -18.16 7.92 17.05
C LYS A 194 -17.29 8.46 15.91
N ALA A 195 -17.89 8.80 14.77
CA ALA A 195 -17.19 9.48 13.68
C ALA A 195 -16.54 10.80 14.11
N PHE A 196 -17.09 11.50 15.12
CA PHE A 196 -16.48 12.72 15.66
C PHE A 196 -15.27 12.47 16.56
N GLN A 197 -15.02 11.22 16.96
CA GLN A 197 -13.86 10.82 17.75
C GLN A 197 -12.67 10.49 16.83
N VAL A 198 -12.17 11.49 16.09
CA VAL A 198 -11.11 11.30 15.09
C VAL A 198 -9.72 11.09 15.68
N GLY A 199 -9.54 11.26 17.00
CA GLY A 199 -8.25 11.05 17.66
C GLY A 199 -7.13 11.93 17.10
N GLY A 200 -7.44 13.17 16.69
CA GLY A 200 -6.51 14.10 16.03
C GLY A 200 -6.30 13.82 14.53
N TYR A 201 -6.67 12.66 14.00
CA TYR A 201 -6.56 12.36 12.58
C TYR A 201 -7.65 13.05 11.77
N THR A 202 -7.29 13.49 10.56
CA THR A 202 -8.21 14.07 9.58
C THR A 202 -8.10 13.36 8.25
N TRP A 203 -9.20 13.28 7.49
CA TRP A 203 -9.30 12.42 6.32
C TRP A 203 -9.77 13.16 5.07
N PHE A 204 -10.86 13.98 5.17
CA PHE A 204 -11.47 14.61 4.00
C PHE A 204 -10.53 15.60 3.30
N LEU A 205 -10.12 16.66 3.99
CA LEU A 205 -9.20 17.63 3.38
C LEU A 205 -7.82 17.02 3.14
N THR A 206 -7.37 16.19 4.04
CA THR A 206 -6.08 15.46 3.98
C THR A 206 -6.00 14.51 2.78
N THR A 207 -7.13 14.19 2.13
CA THR A 207 -7.18 13.45 0.86
C THR A 207 -6.32 14.12 -0.24
N MET A 208 -6.10 15.44 -0.18
CA MET A 208 -5.14 16.12 -1.06
C MET A 208 -3.73 15.56 -0.90
N MET A 209 -3.28 15.31 0.34
CA MET A 209 -1.97 14.70 0.62
C MET A 209 -1.92 13.24 0.20
N PHE A 210 -3.01 12.48 0.34
CA PHE A 210 -3.07 11.10 -0.16
C PHE A 210 -2.95 11.04 -1.69
N GLY A 211 -3.55 11.99 -2.39
CA GLY A 211 -3.35 12.17 -3.83
C GLY A 211 -1.90 12.49 -4.18
N PHE A 212 -1.27 13.43 -3.47
CA PHE A 212 0.14 13.76 -3.64
C PHE A 212 1.05 12.55 -3.45
N MET A 213 0.89 11.79 -2.35
CA MET A 213 1.70 10.60 -2.06
C MET A 213 1.55 9.53 -3.15
N SER A 214 0.33 9.28 -3.60
CA SER A 214 0.05 8.33 -4.67
C SER A 214 0.68 8.77 -6.00
N LEU A 215 0.62 10.07 -6.34
CA LEU A 215 1.26 10.63 -7.52
C LEU A 215 2.79 10.56 -7.43
N CYS A 216 3.40 10.72 -6.26
CA CYS A 216 4.84 10.50 -6.08
C CYS A 216 5.23 9.07 -6.50
N GLY A 217 4.48 8.06 -6.04
CA GLY A 217 4.69 6.67 -6.46
C GLY A 217 4.51 6.45 -7.97
N PHE A 218 3.47 7.06 -8.55
CA PHE A 218 3.21 7.03 -10.00
C PHE A 218 4.40 7.57 -10.79
N HIS A 219 4.94 8.74 -10.40
CA HIS A 219 6.09 9.34 -11.08
C HIS A 219 7.38 8.53 -10.91
N CYS A 220 7.63 7.93 -9.75
CA CYS A 220 8.76 7.04 -9.57
C CYS A 220 8.69 5.84 -10.52
N THR A 221 7.51 5.23 -10.71
CA THR A 221 7.33 4.17 -11.70
C THR A 221 7.56 4.67 -13.12
N ALA A 222 7.12 5.88 -13.46
CA ALA A 222 7.38 6.47 -14.77
C ALA A 222 8.87 6.67 -15.04
N ILE A 223 9.66 7.08 -14.02
CA ILE A 223 11.12 7.19 -14.11
C ILE A 223 11.75 5.81 -14.31
N ILE A 224 11.38 4.80 -13.51
CA ILE A 224 11.93 3.44 -13.61
C ILE A 224 11.65 2.81 -14.99
N ARG A 225 10.46 3.06 -15.55
CA ARG A 225 10.04 2.54 -16.87
C ARG A 225 10.48 3.39 -18.06
N SER A 226 11.09 4.55 -17.84
CA SER A 226 11.59 5.41 -18.90
C SER A 226 12.71 4.73 -19.72
N ALA A 227 13.01 5.27 -20.89
CA ALA A 227 14.11 4.79 -21.74
C ALA A 227 15.51 5.21 -21.25
N LEU A 228 15.60 5.90 -20.10
CA LEU A 228 16.88 6.31 -19.52
C LEU A 228 17.73 5.10 -19.12
N ASP A 229 19.04 5.26 -19.10
CA ASP A 229 19.97 4.28 -18.54
C ASP A 229 19.83 4.20 -17.00
N THR A 230 20.30 3.11 -16.42
CA THR A 230 20.15 2.83 -14.97
C THR A 230 20.76 3.94 -14.11
N ARG A 231 21.91 4.51 -14.51
CA ARG A 231 22.55 5.60 -13.75
C ARG A 231 21.68 6.84 -13.69
N ARG A 232 21.11 7.26 -14.81
CA ARG A 232 20.21 8.43 -14.87
C ARG A 232 18.91 8.21 -14.14
N LYS A 233 18.32 7.00 -14.22
CA LYS A 233 17.15 6.61 -13.42
C LYS A 233 17.45 6.74 -11.93
N THR A 234 18.55 6.15 -11.49
CA THR A 234 18.98 6.20 -10.08
C THR A 234 19.24 7.63 -9.64
N ALA A 235 19.96 8.42 -10.42
CA ALA A 235 20.22 9.82 -10.12
C ALA A 235 18.92 10.64 -10.00
N ALA A 236 17.95 10.43 -10.92
CA ALA A 236 16.66 11.10 -10.86
C ALA A 236 15.85 10.72 -9.61
N LEU A 237 15.84 9.43 -9.23
CA LEU A 237 15.17 8.97 -8.01
C LEU A 237 15.85 9.50 -6.74
N LEU A 238 17.19 9.50 -6.69
CA LEU A 238 17.94 10.07 -5.57
C LEU A 238 17.73 11.58 -5.46
N ALA A 239 17.73 12.30 -6.58
CA ALA A 239 17.43 13.73 -6.61
C ALA A 239 16.00 14.04 -6.13
N LEU A 240 15.02 13.24 -6.58
CA LEU A 240 13.62 13.38 -6.15
C LEU A 240 13.48 13.08 -4.65
N GLY A 241 14.01 11.94 -4.19
CA GLY A 241 13.91 11.53 -2.79
C GLY A 241 14.69 12.46 -1.86
N GLY A 242 15.93 12.80 -2.21
CA GLY A 242 16.74 13.76 -1.46
C GLY A 242 16.16 15.18 -1.46
N GLY A 243 15.63 15.62 -2.61
CA GLY A 243 14.94 16.91 -2.73
C GLY A 243 13.69 17.01 -1.86
N LEU A 244 12.84 15.97 -1.86
CA LEU A 244 11.65 15.91 -1.00
C LEU A 244 12.03 15.87 0.47
N LEU A 245 13.06 15.11 0.84
CA LEU A 245 13.53 15.04 2.22
C LEU A 245 14.12 16.38 2.69
N GLY A 246 14.95 17.01 1.86
CA GLY A 246 15.49 18.35 2.13
C GLY A 246 14.40 19.41 2.21
N LEU A 247 13.40 19.38 1.30
CA LEU A 247 12.24 20.25 1.37
C LEU A 247 11.45 20.04 2.68
N GLY A 248 11.25 18.79 3.07
CA GLY A 248 10.55 18.46 4.31
C GLY A 248 11.26 19.00 5.56
N TRP A 249 12.59 18.93 5.61
CA TRP A 249 13.38 19.52 6.69
C TRP A 249 13.35 21.04 6.66
N LEU A 250 13.44 21.65 5.49
CA LEU A 250 13.33 23.10 5.33
C LEU A 250 11.96 23.62 5.79
N LEU A 251 10.90 22.94 5.37
CA LEU A 251 9.52 23.28 5.80
C LEU A 251 9.34 23.07 7.31
N ALA A 252 10.01 22.08 7.92
CA ALA A 252 9.95 21.83 9.36
C ALA A 252 10.46 22.99 10.22
N LEU A 253 11.21 23.94 9.64
CA LEU A 253 11.63 25.17 10.33
C LEU A 253 10.46 26.12 10.63
N ARG A 254 9.33 25.98 9.94
CA ARG A 254 8.14 26.85 10.07
C ARG A 254 6.86 26.08 10.29
N VAL A 255 6.74 24.88 9.77
CA VAL A 255 5.56 24.01 9.84
C VAL A 255 5.93 22.76 10.64
N PRO A 256 5.32 22.53 11.81
CA PRO A 256 5.64 21.37 12.63
C PRO A 256 5.36 20.06 11.88
N VAL A 257 6.17 19.04 12.15
CA VAL A 257 6.03 17.71 11.54
C VAL A 257 4.95 16.96 12.30
N ILE A 258 3.74 16.90 11.72
CA ILE A 258 2.56 16.29 12.35
C ILE A 258 1.92 15.29 11.40
N LYS A 259 1.95 14.00 11.79
CA LYS A 259 1.37 12.90 11.00
C LYS A 259 -0.16 12.93 10.97
N PRO A 260 -0.90 13.09 12.09
CA PRO A 260 -2.36 13.00 12.10
C PRO A 260 -3.05 13.90 11.08
N ILE A 261 -2.50 15.08 10.82
CA ILE A 261 -3.01 16.02 9.82
C ILE A 261 -2.13 16.08 8.55
N PHE A 262 -1.14 15.19 8.40
CA PHE A 262 -0.27 15.10 7.22
C PHE A 262 0.28 16.45 6.75
N THR A 263 0.89 17.20 7.68
CA THR A 263 1.51 18.50 7.33
C THR A 263 2.47 18.36 6.16
N VAL A 264 2.68 19.45 5.42
CA VAL A 264 3.60 19.45 4.26
C VAL A 264 5.02 19.05 4.65
N SER A 265 5.49 19.44 5.83
CA SER A 265 6.80 19.02 6.39
C SER A 265 6.87 17.51 6.60
N PHE A 266 5.84 16.92 7.25
CA PHE A 266 5.73 15.47 7.46
C PHE A 266 5.65 14.72 6.13
N THR A 267 4.74 15.15 5.24
CA THR A 267 4.47 14.46 3.99
C THR A 267 5.66 14.47 3.05
N ALA A 268 6.40 15.60 2.96
CA ALA A 268 7.61 15.68 2.16
C ALA A 268 8.72 14.76 2.71
N GLN A 269 8.95 14.73 4.04
CA GLN A 269 9.89 13.81 4.66
C GLN A 269 9.50 12.34 4.41
N ALA A 270 8.23 11.99 4.62
CA ALA A 270 7.74 10.63 4.41
C ALA A 270 7.95 10.19 2.95
N MET A 271 7.61 11.04 1.98
CA MET A 271 7.80 10.72 0.56
C MET A 271 9.29 10.65 0.19
N GLY A 272 10.13 11.53 0.74
CA GLY A 272 11.57 11.46 0.56
C GLY A 272 12.12 10.09 0.99
N TRP A 273 11.77 9.63 2.19
CA TRP A 273 12.17 8.32 2.69
C TRP A 273 11.60 7.17 1.85
N CYS A 274 10.33 7.24 1.42
CA CYS A 274 9.73 6.21 0.56
C CYS A 274 10.48 6.07 -0.77
N VAL A 275 10.80 7.19 -1.43
CA VAL A 275 11.53 7.20 -2.72
C VAL A 275 12.94 6.66 -2.54
N LEU A 276 13.68 7.10 -1.50
CA LEU A 276 15.03 6.63 -1.23
C LEU A 276 15.05 5.13 -0.90
N ALA A 277 14.15 4.66 -0.03
CA ALA A 277 14.02 3.25 0.31
C ALA A 277 13.73 2.41 -0.95
N TRP A 278 12.78 2.82 -1.78
CA TRP A 278 12.51 2.11 -3.02
C TRP A 278 13.67 2.14 -4.00
N THR A 279 14.40 3.25 -4.09
CA THR A 279 15.61 3.36 -4.94
C THR A 279 16.67 2.34 -4.53
N VAL A 280 16.93 2.20 -3.24
CA VAL A 280 17.87 1.19 -2.72
C VAL A 280 17.40 -0.22 -3.07
N LEU A 281 16.13 -0.54 -2.84
CA LEU A 281 15.57 -1.85 -3.17
C LEU A 281 15.57 -2.12 -4.68
N TYR A 282 15.32 -1.11 -5.51
CA TYR A 282 15.42 -1.20 -6.97
C TYR A 282 16.83 -1.56 -7.40
N LEU A 283 17.86 -0.92 -6.85
CA LEU A 283 19.25 -1.25 -7.12
C LEU A 283 19.57 -2.67 -6.71
N ILE A 284 19.17 -3.12 -5.54
CA ILE A 284 19.45 -4.46 -5.02
C ILE A 284 18.75 -5.54 -5.85
N THR A 285 17.43 -5.41 -6.09
CA THR A 285 16.63 -6.54 -6.60
C THR A 285 16.39 -6.53 -8.11
N ASP A 286 16.30 -5.35 -8.72
CA ASP A 286 16.01 -5.23 -10.16
C ASP A 286 17.28 -4.98 -10.99
N VAL A 287 18.27 -4.24 -10.44
CA VAL A 287 19.53 -3.97 -11.11
C VAL A 287 20.55 -5.06 -10.79
N CYS A 288 20.93 -5.25 -9.52
CA CYS A 288 21.91 -6.25 -9.09
C CYS A 288 21.35 -7.68 -9.06
N ARG A 289 20.02 -7.84 -9.19
CA ARG A 289 19.30 -9.13 -9.19
C ARG A 289 19.53 -9.98 -7.94
N LEU A 290 19.89 -9.35 -6.83
CA LEU A 290 20.10 -10.04 -5.55
C LEU A 290 18.73 -10.34 -4.91
N ARG A 291 18.26 -11.59 -5.04
CA ARG A 291 16.91 -12.03 -4.60
C ARG A 291 16.95 -13.18 -3.61
N ARG A 292 18.13 -13.74 -3.33
CA ARG A 292 18.31 -14.86 -2.41
C ARG A 292 17.96 -14.43 -0.98
N GLY A 293 17.23 -15.27 -0.25
CA GLY A 293 16.83 -14.99 1.14
C GLY A 293 15.64 -14.04 1.32
N LEU A 294 15.15 -13.39 0.24
CA LEU A 294 14.05 -12.40 0.32
C LEU A 294 12.66 -13.01 0.09
N SER A 295 12.57 -14.33 -0.10
CA SER A 295 11.34 -15.03 -0.51
C SER A 295 10.16 -14.79 0.45
N VAL A 296 10.38 -14.83 1.77
CA VAL A 296 9.33 -14.60 2.77
C VAL A 296 8.82 -13.17 2.72
N VAL A 297 9.72 -12.20 2.64
CA VAL A 297 9.33 -10.77 2.56
C VAL A 297 8.58 -10.49 1.27
N ILE A 298 9.04 -11.00 0.14
CA ILE A 298 8.37 -10.89 -1.15
C ILE A 298 6.98 -11.54 -1.10
N LEU A 299 6.85 -12.65 -0.38
CA LEU A 299 5.57 -13.33 -0.17
C LEU A 299 4.56 -12.41 0.55
N TYR A 300 4.98 -11.74 1.64
CA TYR A 300 4.16 -10.72 2.30
C TYR A 300 3.76 -9.58 1.34
N GLY A 301 4.67 -9.14 0.47
CA GLY A 301 4.39 -8.11 -0.53
C GLY A 301 3.35 -8.53 -1.59
N GLN A 302 3.38 -9.79 -2.01
CA GLN A 302 2.41 -10.33 -2.97
C GLN A 302 1.01 -10.48 -2.37
N PHE A 303 0.92 -10.75 -1.09
CA PHE A 303 -0.32 -10.96 -0.34
C PHE A 303 -0.53 -9.90 0.75
N ALA A 304 -0.04 -8.68 0.50
CA ALA A 304 -0.05 -7.58 1.47
C ALA A 304 -1.45 -7.30 2.06
N LEU A 305 -2.49 -7.32 1.21
CA LEU A 305 -3.87 -7.14 1.68
C LEU A 305 -4.31 -8.27 2.64
N THR A 306 -3.90 -9.51 2.39
CA THR A 306 -4.21 -10.64 3.29
C THR A 306 -3.53 -10.45 4.64
N ALA A 307 -2.23 -10.12 4.65
CA ALA A 307 -1.48 -9.87 5.87
C ALA A 307 -2.07 -8.68 6.65
N TYR A 308 -2.46 -7.60 5.95
CA TYR A 308 -3.12 -6.45 6.55
C TYR A 308 -4.45 -6.82 7.21
N LEU A 309 -5.30 -7.61 6.52
CA LEU A 309 -6.59 -8.04 7.08
C LEU A 309 -6.41 -8.97 8.29
N CYS A 310 -5.42 -9.86 8.26
CA CYS A 310 -5.08 -10.69 9.43
C CYS A 310 -4.66 -9.83 10.64
N HIS A 311 -3.89 -8.76 10.39
CA HIS A 311 -3.42 -7.85 11.43
C HIS A 311 -4.51 -6.91 11.95
N THR A 312 -5.54 -6.57 11.15
CA THR A 312 -6.58 -5.60 11.50
C THR A 312 -7.94 -6.26 11.76
N VAL A 313 -8.60 -6.72 10.68
CA VAL A 313 -9.97 -7.27 10.74
C VAL A 313 -10.01 -8.58 11.54
N PHE A 314 -9.07 -9.49 11.24
CA PHE A 314 -9.01 -10.82 11.86
C PHE A 314 -8.06 -10.89 13.06
N HIS A 315 -7.59 -9.74 13.55
CA HIS A 315 -6.69 -9.68 14.71
C HIS A 315 -7.19 -10.48 15.94
N PRO A 316 -8.49 -10.41 16.33
CA PRO A 316 -8.96 -11.22 17.46
C PRO A 316 -8.84 -12.73 17.23
N ALA A 317 -9.15 -13.20 16.02
CA ALA A 317 -9.04 -14.61 15.66
C ALA A 317 -7.57 -15.08 15.62
N VAL A 318 -6.68 -14.27 15.05
CA VAL A 318 -5.25 -14.55 15.02
C VAL A 318 -4.69 -14.64 16.44
N ASN A 319 -5.01 -13.68 17.30
CA ASN A 319 -4.54 -13.69 18.70
C ASN A 319 -5.10 -14.88 19.48
N ARG A 320 -6.39 -15.19 19.32
CA ARG A 320 -6.97 -16.36 19.97
C ARG A 320 -6.30 -17.66 19.54
N THR A 321 -6.00 -17.81 18.26
CA THR A 321 -5.24 -18.96 17.74
C THR A 321 -3.83 -18.98 18.33
N ALA A 322 -3.15 -17.83 18.39
CA ALA A 322 -1.83 -17.72 18.98
C ALA A 322 -1.84 -18.06 20.49
N GLU A 323 -2.84 -17.64 21.24
CA GLU A 323 -3.02 -17.99 22.65
C GLU A 323 -3.13 -19.51 22.83
N ILE A 324 -3.96 -20.18 22.02
CA ILE A 324 -4.13 -21.63 22.07
C ILE A 324 -2.80 -22.36 21.78
N LEU A 325 -2.09 -21.93 20.76
CA LEU A 325 -0.82 -22.55 20.37
C LEU A 325 0.31 -22.26 21.36
N ALA A 326 0.27 -21.10 22.03
CA ALA A 326 1.30 -20.65 22.96
C ALA A 326 1.11 -21.10 24.41
N GLN A 327 0.05 -21.85 24.75
CA GLN A 327 -0.34 -22.20 26.15
C GLN A 327 0.80 -22.80 26.99
N GLY A 328 1.69 -23.58 26.37
CA GLY A 328 2.81 -24.21 27.07
C GLY A 328 4.08 -23.33 27.16
N LEU A 329 4.18 -22.28 26.36
CA LEU A 329 5.41 -21.46 26.26
C LEU A 329 5.76 -20.70 27.55
N PRO A 330 4.81 -20.19 28.35
CA PRO A 330 5.14 -19.56 29.65
C PRO A 330 5.87 -20.47 30.61
N ARG A 331 5.63 -21.81 30.55
CA ARG A 331 6.34 -22.79 31.36
C ARG A 331 7.84 -22.93 30.99
N ILE A 332 8.16 -22.65 29.72
CA ILE A 332 9.53 -22.75 29.15
C ILE A 332 10.29 -21.45 29.29
N PHE A 333 9.65 -20.34 28.92
CA PHE A 333 10.28 -19.01 28.80
C PHE A 333 9.97 -18.08 30.00
N GLY A 334 9.13 -18.52 30.95
CA GLY A 334 8.62 -17.71 32.04
C GLY A 334 7.40 -16.86 31.66
N GLU A 335 6.58 -16.51 32.65
CA GLU A 335 5.36 -15.70 32.43
C GLU A 335 5.68 -14.28 31.96
N THR A 336 6.81 -13.72 32.38
CA THR A 336 7.26 -12.39 31.93
C THR A 336 7.44 -12.32 30.41
N ALA A 337 7.88 -13.39 29.76
CA ALA A 337 8.06 -13.45 28.31
C ALA A 337 6.76 -13.69 27.53
N GLN A 338 5.62 -13.92 28.20
CA GLN A 338 4.35 -14.27 27.57
C GLN A 338 3.91 -13.26 26.47
N PRO A 339 3.95 -11.93 26.65
CA PRO A 339 3.53 -10.99 25.60
C PRO A 339 4.39 -11.11 24.34
N PHE A 340 5.69 -11.33 24.51
CA PHE A 340 6.62 -11.49 23.39
C PHE A 340 6.41 -12.83 22.66
N THR A 341 6.29 -13.94 23.41
CA THR A 341 6.05 -15.27 22.82
C THR A 341 4.72 -15.32 22.08
N LEU A 342 3.68 -14.68 22.61
CA LEU A 342 2.38 -14.54 21.94
C LEU A 342 2.51 -13.79 20.62
N ALA A 343 3.25 -12.68 20.60
CA ALA A 343 3.51 -11.92 19.38
C ALA A 343 4.30 -12.73 18.34
N CYS A 344 5.28 -13.54 18.78
CA CYS A 344 6.00 -14.49 17.90
C CYS A 344 5.05 -15.48 17.24
N VAL A 345 4.21 -16.14 18.04
CA VAL A 345 3.26 -17.14 17.54
C VAL A 345 2.21 -16.52 16.62
N ALA A 346 1.69 -15.32 16.95
CA ALA A 346 0.78 -14.58 16.08
C ALA A 346 1.43 -14.24 14.72
N GLY A 347 2.69 -13.80 14.73
CA GLY A 347 3.47 -13.57 13.51
C GLY A 347 3.65 -14.84 12.67
N LEU A 348 3.89 -15.99 13.30
CA LEU A 348 3.96 -17.29 12.62
C LEU A 348 2.61 -17.72 12.04
N VAL A 349 1.51 -17.50 12.74
CA VAL A 349 0.15 -17.77 12.24
C VAL A 349 -0.13 -16.94 10.99
N ILE A 350 0.16 -15.63 11.01
CA ILE A 350 -0.02 -14.76 9.83
C ILE A 350 0.86 -15.26 8.67
N THR A 351 2.12 -15.60 8.94
CA THR A 351 3.06 -16.13 7.93
C THR A 351 2.52 -17.43 7.31
N GLY A 352 1.98 -18.32 8.13
CA GLY A 352 1.34 -19.56 7.69
C GLY A 352 0.14 -19.31 6.78
N ILE A 353 -0.75 -18.39 7.14
CA ILE A 353 -1.91 -18.01 6.32
C ILE A 353 -1.47 -17.46 4.95
N VAL A 354 -0.49 -16.56 4.94
CA VAL A 354 0.05 -15.97 3.70
C VAL A 354 0.72 -17.05 2.83
N TRP A 355 1.44 -17.99 3.45
CA TRP A 355 2.09 -19.10 2.75
C TRP A 355 1.07 -20.07 2.12
N VAL A 356 0.04 -20.49 2.87
CA VAL A 356 -1.04 -21.36 2.36
C VAL A 356 -1.74 -20.70 1.17
N ARG A 357 -2.09 -19.41 1.29
CA ARG A 357 -2.71 -18.66 0.19
C ARG A 357 -1.82 -18.60 -1.06
N SER A 358 -0.51 -18.55 -0.88
CA SER A 358 0.45 -18.60 -1.99
C SER A 358 0.42 -19.96 -2.71
N ARG A 359 0.35 -21.04 -1.94
CA ARG A 359 0.26 -22.40 -2.51
C ARG A 359 -1.01 -22.59 -3.32
N MET A 360 -2.16 -22.23 -2.76
CA MET A 360 -3.45 -22.30 -3.44
C MET A 360 -3.45 -21.53 -4.77
N LYS A 361 -2.89 -20.31 -4.80
CA LYS A 361 -2.79 -19.53 -6.04
C LYS A 361 -1.93 -20.22 -7.09
N ASN A 362 -0.83 -20.85 -6.69
CA ASN A 362 0.08 -21.54 -7.63
C ASN A 362 -0.57 -22.81 -8.19
N GLU A 363 -1.36 -23.53 -7.41
CA GLU A 363 -2.14 -24.70 -7.85
C GLU A 363 -3.18 -24.30 -8.89
N THR A 364 -3.99 -23.26 -8.61
CA THR A 364 -4.98 -22.74 -9.56
C THR A 364 -4.35 -22.34 -10.91
N ILE A 365 -3.16 -21.72 -10.89
CA ILE A 365 -2.44 -21.35 -12.13
C ILE A 365 -1.98 -22.60 -12.88
N ARG A 366 -1.53 -23.65 -12.21
CA ARG A 366 -1.12 -24.93 -12.83
C ARG A 366 -2.29 -25.63 -13.47
N GLU A 367 -3.43 -25.70 -12.79
CA GLU A 367 -4.67 -26.31 -13.33
C GLU A 367 -5.17 -25.58 -14.58
N GLN A 368 -5.18 -24.25 -14.57
CA GLN A 368 -5.56 -23.44 -15.74
C GLN A 368 -4.57 -23.60 -16.91
N GLY A 369 -3.26 -23.77 -16.63
CA GLY A 369 -2.26 -24.02 -17.66
C GLY A 369 -2.40 -25.42 -18.29
N MET A 370 -2.77 -26.44 -17.52
CA MET A 370 -3.02 -27.80 -18.03
C MET A 370 -4.34 -27.88 -18.82
N GLY A 371 -5.37 -27.13 -18.44
CA GLY A 371 -6.63 -27.10 -19.17
C GLY A 371 -6.54 -26.47 -20.56
N ASN A 372 -5.67 -25.47 -20.76
CA ASN A 372 -5.43 -24.84 -22.07
C ASN A 372 -4.54 -25.69 -23.00
N GLY A 373 -3.59 -26.46 -22.45
CA GLY A 373 -2.74 -27.36 -23.26
C GLY A 373 -3.51 -28.56 -23.84
N GLY A 374 -4.57 -29.01 -23.17
CA GLY A 374 -5.41 -30.12 -23.65
C GLY A 374 -6.39 -29.76 -24.77
N GLN A 375 -6.69 -28.47 -24.96
CA GLN A 375 -7.55 -28.02 -26.07
C GLN A 375 -6.79 -27.76 -27.38
N GLU A 376 -5.49 -27.50 -27.36
CA GLU A 376 -4.69 -27.34 -28.58
C GLU A 376 -4.28 -28.67 -29.21
N GLU A 377 -4.15 -29.75 -28.43
CA GLU A 377 -3.85 -31.10 -29.01
C GLU A 377 -5.08 -31.82 -29.60
N GLY A 378 -6.31 -31.39 -29.25
CA GLY A 378 -7.55 -32.01 -29.78
C GLY A 378 -7.98 -31.50 -31.14
N ASN A 379 -7.46 -30.39 -31.64
CA ASN A 379 -7.91 -29.76 -32.89
C ASN A 379 -6.95 -29.95 -34.08
N GLY A 380 -5.93 -30.81 -33.94
CA GLY A 380 -4.90 -31.08 -34.96
C GLY A 380 -4.98 -32.43 -35.64
N ARG A 381 -5.98 -33.28 -35.39
CA ARG A 381 -6.06 -34.66 -35.91
C ARG A 381 -7.30 -35.02 -36.74
N ASP A 382 -7.83 -34.09 -37.52
CA ASP A 382 -8.78 -34.45 -38.58
C ASP A 382 -8.46 -33.65 -39.83
N GLY A 383 -7.90 -34.34 -40.83
CA GLY A 383 -7.82 -33.82 -42.20
C GLY A 383 -6.52 -33.96 -42.94
N ALA A 384 -6.00 -35.16 -43.12
CA ALA A 384 -5.16 -35.47 -44.30
C ALA A 384 -5.26 -36.97 -44.66
N ARG A 385 -6.17 -37.32 -45.54
CA ARG A 385 -6.09 -38.57 -46.35
C ARG A 385 -5.06 -38.35 -47.46
N PRO A 386 -4.13 -39.28 -47.68
CA PRO A 386 -3.24 -39.21 -48.85
C PRO A 386 -4.01 -39.60 -50.09
N SER A 387 -4.02 -38.74 -51.09
CA SER A 387 -4.45 -39.05 -52.47
C SER A 387 -3.39 -39.98 -53.14
N GLN A 388 -3.85 -41.12 -53.67
CA GLN A 388 -3.08 -42.07 -54.51
C GLN A 388 -2.69 -41.41 -55.85
N PRO A 389 -1.54 -41.78 -56.44
CA PRO A 389 -1.18 -41.36 -57.77
C PRO A 389 -1.90 -42.24 -58.80
N SER A 390 -2.58 -41.64 -59.75
CA SER A 390 -3.09 -42.28 -60.95
C SER A 390 -1.98 -42.39 -62.00
N THR A 391 -1.65 -43.62 -62.35
CA THR A 391 -0.95 -43.98 -63.58
C THR A 391 -1.90 -43.88 -64.74
N VAL A 392 -1.58 -43.15 -65.82
CA VAL A 392 -2.05 -43.45 -67.21
C VAL A 392 -0.95 -43.07 -68.18
N ASP A 393 -0.73 -44.05 -69.04
CA ASP A 393 0.18 -44.11 -70.18
C ASP A 393 -0.08 -43.00 -71.24
N ALA A 394 0.96 -42.56 -71.87
CA ALA A 394 1.30 -42.59 -73.32
C ALA A 394 2.42 -41.59 -73.61
#